data_b81cf26569718d9f93e11e08b4707b19
#
_entry.id   b81cf26569718d9f93e11e08b4707b19
#
_cell.length_a   1.000
_cell.length_b   1.000
_cell.length_c   1.000
_cell.angle_alpha   90.00
_cell.angle_beta   90.00
_cell.angle_gamma   90.00
#
_symmetry.space_group_name_H-M   'P 1'
#
loop_
_entity.id
_entity.type
_entity.pdbx_description
1 polymer ?
#
loop_
_entity_poly.entity_id
_entity_poly.type
_entity_poly.pdbx_seq_one_letter_code
_entity_poly.pdbx_strand_id
1 'polypeptide(L)'
;MERDPAAALPQVICLGEALVDRLGPPGGDPTTAPPEQLDDRLGGAPANVACGLARLGTPVAFVGRLGRDAIGEAFARLLAERGVNLSAVQWDGERPTRIVLVRRSAAGERRFEGFAGEALVAGHGGGGGARFADQALAARELEMALPPLLAGARWLQIGSIPLASAASAQALEQALALAQGCGVAVALDVNWRPTFWDAAADPDAAPGHVTLTRLRPLLERARLLKLAAEEAEGLFGSRDPVAIAASLPQRPSVVVTDGAAGVAWWFGAGSSGSGVACPAVLPAFEVPVVDSTGAGDGFLAGLLHCLCAEPALLADAPPWRQRAAIRFACACGALVCQGSGAIDPQPRLAAVEAFLDAHP
;
A
#
# COMPACT_ATOMS: atom_id res chain seq x y z
N MET A 1 -0.81 29.07 16.87
CA MET A 1 -1.55 27.96 17.51
C MET A 1 -1.61 26.86 16.44
N GLU A 2 -0.58 26.01 16.39
CA GLU A 2 -0.57 24.83 15.52
C GLU A 2 -1.74 23.94 15.93
N ARG A 3 -2.60 23.60 14.99
CA ARG A 3 -3.69 22.65 15.24
C ARG A 3 -3.06 21.29 15.48
N ASP A 4 -3.46 20.63 16.55
CA ASP A 4 -3.13 19.23 16.79
C ASP A 4 -3.55 18.41 15.56
N PRO A 5 -2.62 17.80 14.81
CA PRO A 5 -2.96 17.03 13.61
C PRO A 5 -3.87 15.83 13.90
N ALA A 6 -3.91 15.35 15.15
CA ALA A 6 -4.83 14.30 15.59
C ALA A 6 -6.30 14.77 15.71
N ALA A 7 -6.55 16.09 15.70
CA ALA A 7 -7.90 16.67 15.79
C ALA A 7 -8.58 16.86 14.41
N ALA A 8 -7.86 16.74 13.32
CA ALA A 8 -8.44 16.87 11.97
C ALA A 8 -9.03 15.51 11.53
N LEU A 9 -10.24 15.53 10.93
CA LEU A 9 -10.79 14.32 10.31
C LEU A 9 -9.85 13.87 9.17
N PRO A 10 -9.58 12.55 9.05
CA PRO A 10 -8.70 12.04 8.02
C PRO A 10 -9.29 12.26 6.63
N GLN A 11 -8.46 12.64 5.68
CA GLN A 11 -8.83 12.72 4.27
C GLN A 11 -8.59 11.38 3.55
N VAL A 12 -7.67 10.58 4.07
CA VAL A 12 -7.37 9.22 3.57
C VAL A 12 -7.43 8.24 4.74
N ILE A 13 -8.06 7.11 4.49
CA ILE A 13 -8.05 5.97 5.40
C ILE A 13 -7.25 4.87 4.71
N CYS A 14 -6.15 4.42 5.30
CA CYS A 14 -5.35 3.30 4.82
C CYS A 14 -5.74 2.04 5.59
N LEU A 15 -6.30 1.02 4.89
CA LEU A 15 -6.77 -0.21 5.51
C LEU A 15 -5.97 -1.40 5.00
N GLY A 16 -5.41 -2.17 5.94
CA GLY A 16 -4.72 -3.43 5.64
C GLY A 16 -3.70 -3.83 6.69
N GLU A 17 -2.63 -4.46 6.23
CA GLU A 17 -1.57 -5.00 7.07
C GLU A 17 -0.59 -3.93 7.56
N ALA A 18 -0.07 -4.18 8.76
CA ALA A 18 1.17 -3.63 9.27
C ALA A 18 1.99 -4.82 9.79
N LEU A 19 3.22 -4.96 9.35
CA LEU A 19 4.06 -6.13 9.55
C LEU A 19 5.54 -5.74 9.69
N VAL A 20 6.36 -6.68 10.09
CA VAL A 20 7.82 -6.52 10.13
C VAL A 20 8.46 -7.34 9.03
N ASP A 21 9.35 -6.72 8.28
CA ASP A 21 10.34 -7.41 7.47
C ASP A 21 11.58 -7.67 8.36
N ARG A 22 11.78 -8.91 8.76
CA ARG A 22 12.96 -9.35 9.51
C ARG A 22 14.03 -9.81 8.57
N LEU A 23 15.05 -8.98 8.41
CA LEU A 23 16.16 -9.26 7.53
C LEU A 23 17.25 -10.03 8.28
N GLY A 24 17.65 -11.17 7.70
CA GLY A 24 18.82 -11.92 8.17
C GLY A 24 20.14 -11.18 7.87
N PRO A 25 21.25 -11.59 8.48
CA PRO A 25 22.58 -11.06 8.15
C PRO A 25 22.92 -11.34 6.67
N PRO A 26 23.78 -10.51 6.03
CA PRO A 26 24.22 -10.77 4.67
C PRO A 26 24.81 -12.19 4.51
N GLY A 27 24.25 -12.97 3.59
CA GLY A 27 24.60 -14.38 3.36
C GLY A 27 24.12 -15.37 4.43
N GLY A 28 23.44 -14.89 5.50
CA GLY A 28 22.96 -15.72 6.60
C GLY A 28 21.47 -16.06 6.51
N ASP A 29 21.02 -16.92 7.44
CA ASP A 29 19.66 -17.41 7.51
C ASP A 29 18.88 -16.65 8.59
N PRO A 30 17.77 -15.93 8.26
CA PRO A 30 16.97 -15.19 9.24
C PRO A 30 16.27 -16.11 10.26
N THR A 31 16.15 -17.42 9.99
CA THR A 31 15.49 -18.37 10.90
C THR A 31 16.39 -18.87 12.00
N THR A 32 17.70 -18.84 11.78
CA THR A 32 18.72 -19.38 12.71
C THR A 32 19.71 -18.34 13.23
N ALA A 33 19.70 -17.15 12.65
CA ALA A 33 20.57 -16.04 13.08
C ALA A 33 20.23 -15.60 14.50
N PRO A 34 21.23 -15.25 15.32
CA PRO A 34 20.99 -14.72 16.65
C PRO A 34 20.30 -13.34 16.56
N PRO A 35 19.45 -12.99 17.57
CA PRO A 35 18.62 -11.78 17.53
C PRO A 35 19.39 -10.48 17.23
N GLU A 36 20.60 -10.35 17.71
CA GLU A 36 21.46 -9.17 17.51
C GLU A 36 21.96 -8.99 16.07
N GLN A 37 21.82 -10.00 15.23
CA GLN A 37 22.16 -9.96 13.80
C GLN A 37 20.94 -9.77 12.91
N LEU A 38 19.74 -9.77 13.49
CA LEU A 38 18.50 -9.54 12.78
C LEU A 38 18.21 -8.04 12.70
N ASP A 39 17.70 -7.61 11.56
CA ASP A 39 17.32 -6.22 11.32
C ASP A 39 15.80 -6.17 11.04
N ASP A 40 15.03 -5.79 12.08
CA ASP A 40 13.58 -5.70 12.00
C ASP A 40 13.17 -4.33 11.43
N ARG A 41 12.51 -4.35 10.29
CA ARG A 41 11.99 -3.16 9.60
C ARG A 41 10.47 -3.15 9.62
N LEU A 42 9.91 -2.12 10.25
CA LEU A 42 8.46 -1.92 10.22
C LEU A 42 8.02 -1.56 8.80
N GLY A 43 6.94 -2.21 8.33
CA GLY A 43 6.44 -2.09 6.97
C GLY A 43 4.99 -2.53 6.84
N GLY A 44 4.59 -2.92 5.63
CA GLY A 44 3.21 -3.16 5.23
C GLY A 44 2.70 -1.98 4.39
N ALA A 45 2.24 -2.25 3.17
CA ALA A 45 1.94 -1.20 2.20
C ALA A 45 0.96 -0.14 2.74
N PRO A 46 -0.19 -0.48 3.37
CA PRO A 46 -1.10 0.52 3.92
C PRO A 46 -0.49 1.35 5.04
N ALA A 47 0.35 0.76 5.89
CA ALA A 47 1.05 1.48 6.96
C ALA A 47 2.12 2.43 6.39
N ASN A 48 2.84 2.00 5.35
CA ASN A 48 3.82 2.81 4.64
C ASN A 48 3.14 4.04 3.98
N VAL A 49 2.03 3.83 3.28
CA VAL A 49 1.24 4.92 2.66
C VAL A 49 0.72 5.88 3.72
N ALA A 50 0.22 5.38 4.87
CA ALA A 50 -0.25 6.24 5.96
C ALA A 50 0.88 7.12 6.52
N CYS A 51 2.07 6.55 6.73
CA CYS A 51 3.25 7.30 7.16
C CYS A 51 3.67 8.36 6.14
N GLY A 52 3.67 8.00 4.84
CA GLY A 52 4.01 8.93 3.76
C GLY A 52 3.03 10.12 3.71
N LEU A 53 1.73 9.85 3.74
CA LEU A 53 0.68 10.89 3.76
C LEU A 53 0.82 11.83 4.96
N ALA A 54 1.02 11.28 6.15
CA ALA A 54 1.21 12.08 7.35
C ALA A 54 2.44 12.99 7.24
N ARG A 55 3.56 12.49 6.71
CA ARG A 55 4.78 13.29 6.49
C ARG A 55 4.61 14.39 5.43
N LEU A 56 3.74 14.18 4.46
CA LEU A 56 3.34 15.20 3.48
C LEU A 56 2.31 16.20 4.02
N GLY A 57 1.81 15.98 5.25
CA GLY A 57 0.83 16.86 5.89
C GLY A 57 -0.63 16.57 5.53
N THR A 58 -0.93 15.43 4.90
CA THR A 58 -2.30 14.98 4.65
C THR A 58 -2.85 14.27 5.89
N PRO A 59 -3.97 14.71 6.49
CA PRO A 59 -4.62 14.00 7.57
C PRO A 59 -5.01 12.58 7.15
N VAL A 60 -4.55 11.58 7.89
CA VAL A 60 -4.69 10.17 7.54
C VAL A 60 -5.01 9.31 8.77
N ALA A 61 -5.80 8.26 8.56
CA ALA A 61 -6.02 7.21 9.55
C ALA A 61 -5.46 5.88 9.03
N PHE A 62 -4.95 5.07 9.93
CA PHE A 62 -4.63 3.66 9.66
C PHE A 62 -5.66 2.75 10.31
N VAL A 63 -6.11 1.75 9.56
CA VAL A 63 -7.07 0.72 9.98
C VAL A 63 -6.45 -0.64 9.71
N GLY A 64 -6.17 -1.36 10.77
CA GLY A 64 -5.56 -2.68 10.71
C GLY A 64 -5.70 -3.38 12.06
N ARG A 65 -5.19 -4.60 12.17
CA ARG A 65 -5.18 -5.34 13.43
C ARG A 65 -3.75 -5.71 13.78
N LEU A 66 -3.31 -5.29 14.97
CA LEU A 66 -1.98 -5.53 15.53
C LEU A 66 -2.07 -6.52 16.69
N GLY A 67 -1.04 -7.34 16.85
CA GLY A 67 -0.88 -8.16 18.05
C GLY A 67 -0.64 -7.29 19.29
N ARG A 68 -1.10 -7.75 20.45
CA ARG A 68 -0.70 -7.17 21.75
C ARG A 68 0.69 -7.69 22.13
N ASP A 69 1.67 -7.35 21.31
CA ASP A 69 3.08 -7.71 21.45
C ASP A 69 3.97 -6.48 21.26
N ALA A 70 5.27 -6.65 21.54
CA ALA A 70 6.23 -5.55 21.44
C ALA A 70 6.30 -4.91 20.05
N ILE A 71 6.05 -5.69 18.99
CA ILE A 71 6.04 -5.23 17.59
C ILE A 71 4.80 -4.38 17.34
N GLY A 72 3.61 -4.87 17.72
CA GLY A 72 2.37 -4.12 17.56
C GLY A 72 2.39 -2.80 18.34
N GLU A 73 2.96 -2.80 19.55
CA GLU A 73 3.14 -1.58 20.35
C GLU A 73 4.15 -0.61 19.68
N ALA A 74 5.25 -1.14 19.11
CA ALA A 74 6.21 -0.32 18.36
C ALA A 74 5.56 0.32 17.13
N PHE A 75 4.73 -0.43 16.40
CA PHE A 75 3.95 0.11 15.29
C PHE A 75 3.01 1.24 15.73
N ALA A 76 2.19 0.99 16.73
CA ALA A 76 1.25 1.99 17.22
C ALA A 76 1.97 3.28 17.65
N ARG A 77 3.11 3.15 18.33
CA ARG A 77 3.94 4.28 18.73
C ARG A 77 4.48 5.05 17.50
N LEU A 78 5.08 4.33 16.55
CA LEU A 78 5.64 4.94 15.34
C LEU A 78 4.55 5.69 14.55
N LEU A 79 3.41 5.07 14.31
CA LEU A 79 2.31 5.68 13.57
C LEU A 79 1.77 6.92 14.28
N ALA A 80 1.61 6.86 15.62
CA ALA A 80 1.20 8.00 16.44
C ALA A 80 2.21 9.15 16.38
N GLU A 81 3.52 8.85 16.48
CA GLU A 81 4.61 9.83 16.36
C GLU A 81 4.64 10.50 14.96
N ARG A 82 4.18 9.81 13.94
CA ARG A 82 4.02 10.34 12.57
C ARG A 82 2.75 11.17 12.40
N GLY A 83 1.84 11.17 13.38
CA GLY A 83 0.58 11.90 13.32
C GLY A 83 -0.54 11.14 12.60
N VAL A 84 -0.44 9.82 12.47
CA VAL A 84 -1.49 8.97 11.91
C VAL A 84 -2.57 8.73 12.97
N ASN A 85 -3.84 8.89 12.60
CA ASN A 85 -4.98 8.58 13.48
C ASN A 85 -5.14 7.05 13.61
N LEU A 86 -5.12 6.55 14.84
CA LEU A 86 -5.17 5.13 15.18
C LEU A 86 -6.49 4.71 15.85
N SER A 87 -7.50 5.55 15.85
CA SER A 87 -8.76 5.31 16.60
C SER A 87 -9.53 4.07 16.13
N ALA A 88 -9.23 3.55 14.94
CA ALA A 88 -9.82 2.32 14.39
C ALA A 88 -8.82 1.16 14.28
N VAL A 89 -7.67 1.25 14.93
CA VAL A 89 -6.74 0.11 15.03
C VAL A 89 -7.32 -0.92 16.00
N GLN A 90 -7.35 -2.16 15.55
CA GLN A 90 -7.78 -3.30 16.34
C GLN A 90 -6.59 -3.97 17.02
N TRP A 91 -6.82 -4.55 18.20
CA TRP A 91 -5.79 -5.24 18.96
C TRP A 91 -6.14 -6.72 19.15
N ASP A 92 -5.20 -7.59 18.83
CA ASP A 92 -5.32 -9.04 19.01
C ASP A 92 -4.54 -9.49 20.24
N GLY A 93 -5.23 -10.09 21.20
CA GLY A 93 -4.60 -10.64 22.41
C GLY A 93 -4.07 -12.07 22.25
N GLU A 94 -4.39 -12.74 21.15
CA GLU A 94 -4.07 -14.15 20.92
C GLU A 94 -3.06 -14.36 19.79
N ARG A 95 -3.10 -13.50 18.75
CA ARG A 95 -2.31 -13.64 17.55
C ARG A 95 -1.22 -12.57 17.50
N PRO A 96 0.02 -12.95 17.15
CA PRO A 96 1.11 -12.00 17.05
C PRO A 96 0.97 -11.08 15.83
N THR A 97 1.64 -9.95 15.89
CA THR A 97 1.93 -9.13 14.72
C THR A 97 2.79 -9.93 13.73
N ARG A 98 2.47 -9.86 12.44
CA ARG A 98 3.15 -10.65 11.41
C ARG A 98 4.60 -10.23 11.24
N ILE A 99 5.49 -11.23 11.14
CA ILE A 99 6.90 -11.05 10.79
C ILE A 99 7.17 -11.85 9.52
N VAL A 100 7.60 -11.16 8.48
CA VAL A 100 8.09 -11.72 7.23
C VAL A 100 9.59 -11.97 7.38
N LEU A 101 10.05 -13.18 7.12
CA LEU A 101 11.45 -13.53 7.13
C LEU A 101 12.07 -13.28 5.76
N VAL A 102 13.11 -12.46 5.72
CA VAL A 102 13.78 -12.03 4.49
C VAL A 102 15.26 -12.41 4.56
N ARG A 103 15.68 -13.30 3.67
CA ARG A 103 17.10 -13.62 3.46
C ARG A 103 17.74 -12.53 2.61
N ARG A 104 18.96 -12.15 2.97
CA ARG A 104 19.81 -11.30 2.14
C ARG A 104 20.96 -12.12 1.57
N SER A 105 21.19 -12.03 0.26
CA SER A 105 22.43 -12.55 -0.34
C SER A 105 23.63 -11.74 0.13
N ALA A 106 24.85 -12.25 -0.09
CA ALA A 106 26.07 -11.47 0.17
C ALA A 106 26.15 -10.17 -0.66
N ALA A 107 25.44 -10.13 -1.80
CA ALA A 107 25.31 -8.95 -2.66
C ALA A 107 24.17 -8.00 -2.25
N GLY A 108 23.40 -8.35 -1.18
CA GLY A 108 22.30 -7.53 -0.66
C GLY A 108 20.93 -7.83 -1.31
N GLU A 109 20.83 -8.79 -2.24
CA GLU A 109 19.56 -9.20 -2.82
C GLU A 109 18.66 -9.83 -1.77
N ARG A 110 17.37 -9.49 -1.81
CA ARG A 110 16.37 -9.94 -0.85
C ARG A 110 15.53 -11.07 -1.40
N ARG A 111 15.29 -12.08 -0.57
CA ARG A 111 14.43 -13.21 -0.89
C ARG A 111 13.51 -13.51 0.28
N PHE A 112 12.23 -13.74 -0.01
CA PHE A 112 11.27 -14.23 0.97
C PHE A 112 11.65 -15.65 1.43
N GLU A 113 11.66 -15.89 2.77
CA GLU A 113 11.98 -17.20 3.39
C GLU A 113 10.81 -17.77 4.18
N GLY A 114 9.71 -17.04 4.37
CA GLY A 114 8.56 -17.46 5.15
C GLY A 114 8.09 -16.43 6.16
N PHE A 115 7.30 -16.91 7.10
CA PHE A 115 6.82 -16.11 8.22
C PHE A 115 7.34 -16.66 9.54
N ALA A 116 7.70 -15.81 10.50
CA ALA A 116 8.12 -16.26 11.82
C ALA A 116 6.98 -16.99 12.52
N GLY A 117 7.30 -18.13 13.16
CA GLY A 117 6.31 -18.97 13.85
C GLY A 117 5.63 -20.04 12.96
N GLU A 118 5.88 -20.10 11.67
CA GLU A 118 5.32 -21.15 10.80
C GLU A 118 5.81 -22.57 11.12
N ALA A 119 7.05 -22.70 11.55
CA ALA A 119 7.65 -23.99 11.89
C ALA A 119 6.94 -24.72 13.06
N LEU A 120 6.18 -24.00 13.88
CA LEU A 120 5.42 -24.57 15.00
C LEU A 120 4.07 -25.19 14.57
N VAL A 121 3.66 -25.05 13.31
CA VAL A 121 2.34 -25.45 12.82
C VAL A 121 2.40 -26.35 11.57
N ALA A 122 3.56 -26.90 11.24
CA ALA A 122 3.76 -27.84 10.10
C ALA A 122 3.00 -29.18 10.21
N GLY A 123 1.81 -29.21 10.81
CA GLY A 123 0.97 -30.40 10.97
C GLY A 123 -0.49 -30.25 10.55
N HIS A 124 -0.92 -29.07 10.09
CA HIS A 124 -2.33 -28.86 9.74
C HIS A 124 -2.46 -28.41 8.27
N GLY A 125 -2.64 -29.37 7.41
CA GLY A 125 -3.03 -29.15 6.02
C GLY A 125 -4.38 -28.43 5.93
N GLY A 126 -4.45 -27.40 5.08
CA GLY A 126 -5.65 -26.98 4.36
C GLY A 126 -6.92 -26.62 5.15
N GLY A 127 -6.82 -25.95 6.30
CA GLY A 127 -8.00 -25.57 7.08
C GLY A 127 -7.68 -24.63 8.25
N GLY A 128 -6.51 -24.01 8.27
CA GLY A 128 -6.02 -23.26 9.40
C GLY A 128 -6.69 -21.88 9.53
N GLY A 129 -7.22 -21.58 10.72
CA GLY A 129 -7.66 -20.24 11.11
C GLY A 129 -6.54 -19.20 11.00
N ALA A 130 -6.89 -17.93 11.18
CA ALA A 130 -5.94 -16.82 11.18
C ALA A 130 -4.77 -17.06 12.14
N ARG A 131 -3.54 -16.95 11.67
CA ARG A 131 -2.30 -17.16 12.45
C ARG A 131 -1.74 -15.85 12.99
N PHE A 132 -1.92 -14.78 12.27
CA PHE A 132 -1.42 -13.44 12.57
C PHE A 132 -2.59 -12.48 12.80
N ALA A 133 -2.32 -11.41 13.55
CA ALA A 133 -3.33 -10.42 13.91
C ALA A 133 -4.03 -9.82 12.68
N ASP A 134 -3.29 -9.43 11.65
CA ASP A 134 -3.82 -8.83 10.42
C ASP A 134 -4.77 -9.74 9.63
N GLN A 135 -4.63 -11.07 9.77
CA GLN A 135 -5.54 -12.04 9.17
C GLN A 135 -6.89 -12.13 9.88
N ALA A 136 -7.00 -11.58 11.08
CA ALA A 136 -8.17 -11.63 11.94
C ALA A 136 -8.85 -10.26 12.11
N LEU A 137 -8.65 -9.34 11.16
CA LEU A 137 -9.35 -8.05 11.16
C LEU A 137 -10.87 -8.28 11.28
N ALA A 138 -11.51 -7.67 12.27
CA ALA A 138 -12.88 -7.96 12.64
C ALA A 138 -13.86 -6.96 12.00
N ALA A 139 -14.74 -7.45 11.12
CA ALA A 139 -15.75 -6.64 10.44
C ALA A 139 -16.66 -5.88 11.41
N ARG A 140 -17.09 -6.55 12.50
CA ARG A 140 -17.98 -5.96 13.50
C ARG A 140 -17.37 -4.75 14.22
N GLU A 141 -16.07 -4.77 14.47
CA GLU A 141 -15.39 -3.64 15.10
C GLU A 141 -15.35 -2.43 14.15
N LEU A 142 -15.27 -2.66 12.81
CA LEU A 142 -15.28 -1.60 11.80
C LEU A 142 -16.65 -0.90 11.72
N GLU A 143 -17.74 -1.58 11.96
CA GLU A 143 -19.10 -0.98 11.95
C GLU A 143 -19.21 0.22 12.90
N MET A 144 -18.48 0.20 14.01
CA MET A 144 -18.49 1.27 14.99
C MET A 144 -17.34 2.27 14.80
N ALA A 145 -16.15 1.76 14.45
CA ALA A 145 -14.93 2.58 14.43
C ALA A 145 -14.75 3.35 13.13
N LEU A 146 -15.23 2.83 12.00
CA LEU A 146 -14.96 3.41 10.69
C LEU A 146 -15.87 4.61 10.33
N PRO A 147 -17.17 4.65 10.63
CA PRO A 147 -18.05 5.74 10.22
C PRO A 147 -17.60 7.14 10.66
N PRO A 148 -17.08 7.38 11.88
CA PRO A 148 -16.57 8.69 12.27
C PRO A 148 -15.38 9.15 11.41
N LEU A 149 -14.54 8.21 10.95
CA LEU A 149 -13.40 8.52 10.09
C LEU A 149 -13.83 8.79 8.66
N LEU A 150 -14.84 8.07 8.16
CA LEU A 150 -15.37 8.25 6.81
C LEU A 150 -16.03 9.62 6.60
N ALA A 151 -16.50 10.26 7.66
CA ALA A 151 -17.16 11.59 7.58
C ALA A 151 -16.26 12.68 6.98
N GLY A 152 -14.92 12.56 7.09
CA GLY A 152 -13.95 13.49 6.50
C GLY A 152 -13.17 12.91 5.34
N ALA A 153 -13.28 11.60 5.11
CA ALA A 153 -12.45 10.90 4.16
C ALA A 153 -12.89 11.17 2.71
N ARG A 154 -11.91 11.30 1.84
CA ARG A 154 -12.07 11.32 0.38
C ARG A 154 -11.68 9.98 -0.23
N TRP A 155 -10.76 9.27 0.42
CA TRP A 155 -10.18 8.03 -0.07
C TRP A 155 -10.14 6.95 1.01
N LEU A 156 -10.54 5.76 0.63
CA LEU A 156 -10.20 4.51 1.29
C LEU A 156 -9.11 3.84 0.45
N GLN A 157 -7.86 3.86 0.94
CA GLN A 157 -6.73 3.17 0.32
C GLN A 157 -6.65 1.75 0.88
N ILE A 158 -6.53 0.78 -0.03
CA ILE A 158 -6.51 -0.65 0.28
C ILE A 158 -5.52 -1.40 -0.63
N GLY A 159 -5.13 -2.60 -0.20
CA GLY A 159 -4.39 -3.58 -0.99
C GLY A 159 -5.16 -4.89 -1.15
N SER A 160 -4.53 -5.89 -1.78
CA SER A 160 -5.13 -7.22 -2.00
C SER A 160 -4.90 -8.21 -0.85
N ILE A 161 -3.93 -7.97 0.01
CA ILE A 161 -3.53 -8.90 1.09
C ILE A 161 -4.69 -9.27 2.04
N PRO A 162 -5.59 -8.36 2.45
CA PRO A 162 -6.73 -8.74 3.29
C PRO A 162 -7.63 -9.83 2.70
N LEU A 163 -7.68 -9.98 1.37
CA LEU A 163 -8.44 -11.06 0.72
C LEU A 163 -7.84 -12.45 0.96
N ALA A 164 -6.59 -12.55 1.38
CA ALA A 164 -5.92 -13.83 1.60
C ALA A 164 -6.49 -14.62 2.80
N SER A 165 -7.19 -13.99 3.74
CA SER A 165 -7.85 -14.67 4.85
C SER A 165 -9.35 -14.35 4.91
N ALA A 166 -10.16 -15.29 5.42
CA ALA A 166 -11.61 -15.15 5.40
C ALA A 166 -12.10 -13.99 6.29
N ALA A 167 -11.53 -13.82 7.48
CA ALA A 167 -11.95 -12.77 8.42
C ALA A 167 -11.60 -11.38 7.88
N SER A 168 -10.35 -11.14 7.44
CA SER A 168 -9.96 -9.85 6.88
C SER A 168 -10.62 -9.57 5.53
N ALA A 169 -10.96 -10.58 4.72
CA ALA A 169 -11.77 -10.41 3.52
C ALA A 169 -13.17 -9.91 3.85
N GLN A 170 -13.82 -10.48 4.87
CA GLN A 170 -15.13 -10.00 5.35
C GLN A 170 -15.03 -8.57 5.90
N ALA A 171 -13.97 -8.25 6.64
CA ALA A 171 -13.74 -6.91 7.15
C ALA A 171 -13.51 -5.88 6.03
N LEU A 172 -12.77 -6.27 4.98
CA LEU A 172 -12.58 -5.44 3.79
C LEU A 172 -13.90 -5.17 3.08
N GLU A 173 -14.75 -6.19 2.88
CA GLU A 173 -16.09 -6.01 2.29
C GLU A 173 -16.96 -5.06 3.11
N GLN A 174 -16.93 -5.17 4.44
CA GLN A 174 -17.64 -4.26 5.34
C GLN A 174 -17.13 -2.83 5.20
N ALA A 175 -15.80 -2.63 5.16
CA ALA A 175 -15.20 -1.32 4.98
C ALA A 175 -15.58 -0.69 3.64
N LEU A 176 -15.56 -1.47 2.56
CA LEU A 176 -15.96 -1.02 1.22
C LEU A 176 -17.44 -0.62 1.17
N ALA A 177 -18.33 -1.39 1.82
CA ALA A 177 -19.75 -1.06 1.90
C ALA A 177 -19.99 0.25 2.67
N LEU A 178 -19.31 0.44 3.79
CA LEU A 178 -19.38 1.68 4.59
C LEU A 178 -18.83 2.88 3.79
N ALA A 179 -17.69 2.73 3.13
CA ALA A 179 -17.08 3.77 2.30
C ALA A 179 -18.02 4.17 1.14
N GLN A 180 -18.61 3.19 0.46
CA GLN A 180 -19.60 3.44 -0.60
C GLN A 180 -20.82 4.20 -0.07
N GLY A 181 -21.35 3.81 1.10
CA GLY A 181 -22.49 4.50 1.75
C GLY A 181 -22.18 5.96 2.11
N CYS A 182 -20.91 6.29 2.33
CA CYS A 182 -20.44 7.65 2.61
C CYS A 182 -19.92 8.41 1.38
N GLY A 183 -19.94 7.82 0.18
CA GLY A 183 -19.40 8.43 -1.04
C GLY A 183 -17.87 8.54 -1.06
N VAL A 184 -17.17 7.76 -0.24
CA VAL A 184 -15.70 7.73 -0.19
C VAL A 184 -15.15 6.87 -1.32
N ALA A 185 -14.23 7.41 -2.10
CA ALA A 185 -13.64 6.74 -3.23
C ALA A 185 -12.60 5.68 -2.81
N VAL A 186 -12.46 4.62 -3.59
CA VAL A 186 -11.47 3.54 -3.35
C VAL A 186 -10.23 3.78 -4.19
N ALA A 187 -9.06 3.83 -3.52
CA ALA A 187 -7.75 3.76 -4.13
C ALA A 187 -7.15 2.37 -3.86
N LEU A 188 -7.05 1.56 -4.90
CA LEU A 188 -6.51 0.22 -4.82
C LEU A 188 -5.07 0.20 -5.33
N ASP A 189 -4.14 -0.16 -4.46
CA ASP A 189 -2.81 -0.68 -4.83
C ASP A 189 -2.88 -2.20 -4.74
N VAL A 190 -2.78 -2.89 -5.85
CA VAL A 190 -2.97 -4.35 -5.82
C VAL A 190 -1.97 -5.01 -4.89
N ASN A 191 -0.71 -4.59 -4.94
CA ASN A 191 0.36 -5.08 -4.07
C ASN A 191 0.34 -6.61 -3.95
N TRP A 192 0.35 -7.28 -5.12
CA TRP A 192 0.27 -8.72 -5.20
C TRP A 192 1.46 -9.39 -4.51
N ARG A 193 1.17 -10.31 -3.62
CA ARG A 193 2.16 -11.08 -2.86
C ARG A 193 1.69 -12.52 -2.77
N PRO A 194 2.06 -13.40 -3.71
CA PRO A 194 1.57 -14.79 -3.76
C PRO A 194 1.80 -15.56 -2.46
N THR A 195 2.92 -15.32 -1.78
CA THR A 195 3.26 -15.97 -0.51
C THR A 195 2.33 -15.66 0.65
N PHE A 196 1.58 -14.55 0.60
CA PHE A 196 0.55 -14.23 1.60
C PHE A 196 -0.75 -15.02 1.38
N TRP A 197 -0.96 -15.53 0.16
CA TRP A 197 -2.10 -16.36 -0.20
C TRP A 197 -1.78 -17.86 -0.03
N ASP A 198 -0.55 -18.24 -0.36
CA ASP A 198 0.01 -19.56 -0.14
C ASP A 198 1.50 -19.40 0.19
N ALA A 199 1.89 -19.72 1.43
CA ALA A 199 3.28 -19.57 1.88
C ALA A 199 4.28 -20.40 1.07
N ALA A 200 3.82 -21.46 0.39
CA ALA A 200 4.63 -22.31 -0.48
C ALA A 200 4.67 -21.81 -1.94
N ALA A 201 3.93 -20.76 -2.28
CA ALA A 201 3.93 -20.20 -3.63
C ALA A 201 5.29 -19.61 -4.00
N ASP A 202 5.63 -19.66 -5.27
CA ASP A 202 6.74 -18.89 -5.81
C ASP A 202 6.46 -17.39 -5.60
N PRO A 203 7.38 -16.63 -4.98
CA PRO A 203 7.21 -15.18 -4.75
C PRO A 203 6.91 -14.36 -6.01
N ASP A 204 7.34 -14.84 -7.18
CA ASP A 204 7.16 -14.20 -8.48
C ASP A 204 5.96 -14.74 -9.27
N ALA A 205 5.20 -15.68 -8.68
CA ALA A 205 4.05 -16.27 -9.35
C ALA A 205 2.96 -15.24 -9.64
N ALA A 206 2.46 -15.23 -10.87
CA ALA A 206 1.27 -14.47 -11.23
C ALA A 206 0.02 -15.06 -10.53
N PRO A 207 -1.03 -14.23 -10.28
CA PRO A 207 -2.25 -14.72 -9.67
C PRO A 207 -2.96 -15.76 -10.56
N GLY A 208 -3.26 -16.93 -9.98
CA GLY A 208 -4.02 -17.98 -10.65
C GLY A 208 -5.50 -17.62 -10.78
N HIS A 209 -6.25 -18.41 -11.57
CA HIS A 209 -7.67 -18.16 -11.89
C HIS A 209 -8.55 -17.96 -10.64
N VAL A 210 -8.36 -18.76 -9.59
CA VAL A 210 -9.13 -18.63 -8.33
C VAL A 210 -8.87 -17.29 -7.67
N THR A 211 -7.61 -16.85 -7.62
CA THR A 211 -7.23 -15.55 -7.07
C THR A 211 -7.78 -14.40 -7.90
N LEU A 212 -7.69 -14.49 -9.23
CA LEU A 212 -8.28 -13.50 -10.14
C LEU A 212 -9.78 -13.33 -9.91
N THR A 213 -10.51 -14.44 -9.72
CA THR A 213 -11.95 -14.39 -9.41
C THR A 213 -12.23 -13.67 -8.08
N ARG A 214 -11.35 -13.83 -7.08
CA ARG A 214 -11.48 -13.13 -5.79
C ARG A 214 -11.05 -11.67 -5.83
N LEU A 215 -10.08 -11.31 -6.69
CA LEU A 215 -9.62 -9.93 -6.86
C LEU A 215 -10.61 -9.09 -7.69
N ARG A 216 -11.34 -9.71 -8.61
CA ARG A 216 -12.20 -8.99 -9.55
C ARG A 216 -13.21 -8.04 -8.90
N PRO A 217 -13.99 -8.43 -7.87
CA PRO A 217 -14.92 -7.50 -7.21
C PRO A 217 -14.22 -6.27 -6.60
N LEU A 218 -12.97 -6.42 -6.15
CA LEU A 218 -12.16 -5.34 -5.61
C LEU A 218 -11.70 -4.39 -6.71
N LEU A 219 -11.20 -4.95 -7.83
CA LEU A 219 -10.81 -4.18 -9.02
C LEU A 219 -11.97 -3.34 -9.57
N GLU A 220 -13.19 -3.90 -9.59
CA GLU A 220 -14.40 -3.25 -10.10
C GLU A 220 -14.93 -2.12 -9.19
N ARG A 221 -14.45 -2.01 -7.94
CA ARG A 221 -14.79 -0.92 -7.01
C ARG A 221 -13.78 0.22 -6.99
N ALA A 222 -12.60 0.01 -7.58
CA ALA A 222 -11.55 1.01 -7.58
C ALA A 222 -11.93 2.22 -8.46
N ARG A 223 -11.81 3.43 -7.91
CA ARG A 223 -11.80 4.68 -8.67
C ARG A 223 -10.39 5.02 -9.14
N LEU A 224 -9.38 4.71 -8.33
CA LEU A 224 -7.97 4.77 -8.68
C LEU A 224 -7.38 3.37 -8.52
N LEU A 225 -6.77 2.85 -9.57
CA LEU A 225 -6.07 1.58 -9.60
C LEU A 225 -4.58 1.84 -9.84
N LYS A 226 -3.74 1.49 -8.90
CA LYS A 226 -2.29 1.50 -9.05
C LYS A 226 -1.79 0.07 -9.14
N LEU A 227 -0.86 -0.18 -10.03
CA LEU A 227 -0.24 -1.46 -10.32
C LEU A 227 1.27 -1.27 -10.52
N ALA A 228 2.06 -2.26 -10.14
CA ALA A 228 3.39 -2.43 -10.72
C ALA A 228 3.26 -3.02 -12.13
N ALA A 229 4.28 -2.85 -12.98
CA ALA A 229 4.24 -3.32 -14.37
C ALA A 229 4.03 -4.85 -14.46
N GLU A 230 4.67 -5.60 -13.55
CA GLU A 230 4.54 -7.06 -13.46
C GLU A 230 3.11 -7.47 -13.03
N GLU A 231 2.50 -6.71 -12.13
CA GLU A 231 1.12 -6.94 -11.69
C GLU A 231 0.14 -6.64 -12.83
N ALA A 232 0.36 -5.56 -13.56
CA ALA A 232 -0.44 -5.19 -14.72
C ALA A 232 -0.40 -6.29 -15.80
N GLU A 233 0.79 -6.81 -16.10
CA GLU A 233 0.97 -7.91 -17.04
C GLU A 233 0.30 -9.19 -16.53
N GLY A 234 0.53 -9.55 -15.26
CA GLY A 234 -0.01 -10.79 -14.67
C GLY A 234 -1.53 -10.80 -14.51
N LEU A 235 -2.15 -9.64 -14.25
CA LEU A 235 -3.60 -9.53 -14.02
C LEU A 235 -4.39 -9.26 -15.28
N PHE A 236 -3.85 -8.50 -16.23
CA PHE A 236 -4.57 -7.97 -17.38
C PHE A 236 -3.95 -8.37 -18.73
N GLY A 237 -2.76 -8.98 -18.74
CA GLY A 237 -1.99 -9.25 -19.96
C GLY A 237 -1.58 -7.97 -20.69
N SER A 238 -1.48 -6.86 -19.98
CA SER A 238 -1.20 -5.54 -20.56
C SER A 238 -0.64 -4.59 -19.51
N ARG A 239 0.32 -3.76 -19.92
CA ARG A 239 0.84 -2.63 -19.12
C ARG A 239 0.24 -1.29 -19.52
N ASP A 240 -0.66 -1.27 -20.52
CA ASP A 240 -1.31 -0.05 -21.00
C ASP A 240 -2.45 0.36 -20.06
N PRO A 241 -2.36 1.51 -19.36
CA PRO A 241 -3.39 1.99 -18.44
C PRO A 241 -4.75 2.18 -19.12
N VAL A 242 -4.79 2.52 -20.42
CA VAL A 242 -6.04 2.68 -21.17
C VAL A 242 -6.72 1.35 -21.40
N ALA A 243 -5.96 0.33 -21.82
CA ALA A 243 -6.47 -1.02 -22.04
C ALA A 243 -6.96 -1.63 -20.73
N ILE A 244 -6.20 -1.47 -19.64
CA ILE A 244 -6.59 -1.92 -18.29
C ILE A 244 -7.90 -1.26 -17.85
N ALA A 245 -7.98 0.07 -17.96
CA ALA A 245 -9.20 0.80 -17.61
C ALA A 245 -10.41 0.35 -18.45
N ALA A 246 -10.22 0.12 -19.75
CA ALA A 246 -11.28 -0.34 -20.66
C ALA A 246 -11.78 -1.75 -20.35
N SER A 247 -10.95 -2.60 -19.70
CA SER A 247 -11.31 -3.98 -19.31
C SER A 247 -12.20 -4.04 -18.05
N LEU A 248 -12.34 -2.92 -17.33
CA LEU A 248 -13.14 -2.82 -16.11
C LEU A 248 -14.39 -1.97 -16.34
N PRO A 249 -15.57 -2.36 -15.81
CA PRO A 249 -16.86 -1.73 -16.14
C PRO A 249 -16.94 -0.26 -15.73
N GLN A 250 -16.32 0.11 -14.60
CA GLN A 250 -16.32 1.49 -14.08
C GLN A 250 -15.22 2.37 -14.69
N ARG A 251 -14.34 1.80 -15.53
CA ARG A 251 -13.21 2.49 -16.16
C ARG A 251 -12.42 3.38 -15.20
N PRO A 252 -11.72 2.79 -14.22
CA PRO A 252 -11.01 3.54 -13.18
C PRO A 252 -9.88 4.39 -13.79
N SER A 253 -9.43 5.41 -13.07
CA SER A 253 -8.11 5.98 -13.31
C SER A 253 -7.05 4.95 -13.00
N VAL A 254 -6.10 4.75 -13.92
CA VAL A 254 -5.07 3.69 -13.81
C VAL A 254 -3.68 4.30 -13.83
N VAL A 255 -2.83 3.81 -12.95
CA VAL A 255 -1.40 4.13 -12.89
C VAL A 255 -0.61 2.83 -12.88
N VAL A 256 0.36 2.71 -13.77
CA VAL A 256 1.30 1.58 -13.86
C VAL A 256 2.69 2.11 -13.61
N THR A 257 3.32 1.69 -12.50
CA THR A 257 4.70 2.03 -12.15
C THR A 257 5.64 0.92 -12.61
N ASP A 258 6.78 1.28 -13.22
CA ASP A 258 7.77 0.33 -13.77
C ASP A 258 9.20 0.66 -13.31
N GLY A 259 9.38 0.87 -12.00
CA GLY A 259 10.66 1.13 -11.37
C GLY A 259 11.47 2.21 -12.11
N ALA A 260 12.67 1.86 -12.57
CA ALA A 260 13.55 2.77 -13.30
C ALA A 260 13.03 3.16 -14.70
N ALA A 261 12.11 2.40 -15.29
CA ALA A 261 11.47 2.74 -16.55
C ALA A 261 10.44 3.87 -16.43
N GLY A 262 9.96 4.15 -15.19
CA GLY A 262 9.08 5.27 -14.92
C GLY A 262 7.64 4.87 -14.67
N VAL A 263 6.71 5.68 -15.16
CA VAL A 263 5.28 5.51 -14.89
C VAL A 263 4.44 5.85 -16.12
N ALA A 264 3.43 5.02 -16.36
CA ALA A 264 2.37 5.29 -17.32
C ALA A 264 1.04 5.48 -16.58
N TRP A 265 0.20 6.41 -17.03
CA TRP A 265 -1.10 6.62 -16.41
C TRP A 265 -2.18 7.05 -17.40
N TRP A 266 -3.42 6.83 -16.99
CA TRP A 266 -4.59 7.35 -17.63
C TRP A 266 -5.62 7.77 -16.56
N PHE A 267 -6.03 9.05 -16.59
CA PHE A 267 -7.08 9.60 -15.74
C PHE A 267 -8.30 9.93 -16.59
N GLY A 268 -9.23 9.02 -16.57
CA GLY A 268 -10.20 8.76 -17.64
C GLY A 268 -11.48 9.55 -17.67
N ALA A 269 -11.67 10.68 -17.07
CA ALA A 269 -13.00 11.31 -17.04
C ALA A 269 -13.16 12.60 -17.87
N GLY A 270 -12.11 13.12 -18.49
CA GLY A 270 -12.17 14.41 -19.21
C GLY A 270 -12.20 14.34 -20.73
N SER A 271 -12.15 13.17 -21.36
CA SER A 271 -12.13 13.06 -22.83
C SER A 271 -13.54 13.02 -23.44
N SER A 272 -14.27 14.11 -23.33
CA SER A 272 -15.41 14.41 -24.23
C SER A 272 -14.98 14.75 -25.67
N GLY A 273 -13.71 14.50 -25.99
CA GLY A 273 -13.16 14.64 -27.34
C GLY A 273 -13.07 13.31 -28.07
N SER A 274 -13.41 13.30 -29.34
CA SER A 274 -13.36 12.17 -30.28
C SER A 274 -11.97 11.66 -30.63
N GLY A 275 -10.97 11.87 -29.73
CA GLY A 275 -9.59 11.41 -29.89
C GLY A 275 -9.37 10.01 -29.31
N VAL A 276 -8.45 9.25 -29.90
CA VAL A 276 -7.98 7.98 -29.37
C VAL A 276 -7.36 8.25 -27.99
N ALA A 277 -7.87 7.58 -26.94
CA ALA A 277 -7.29 7.66 -25.63
C ALA A 277 -5.87 7.08 -25.67
N CYS A 278 -4.88 7.88 -25.27
CA CYS A 278 -3.48 7.44 -25.17
C CYS A 278 -3.03 7.54 -23.71
N PRO A 279 -2.19 6.61 -23.22
CA PRO A 279 -1.58 6.74 -21.92
C PRO A 279 -0.58 7.90 -21.93
N ALA A 280 -0.51 8.63 -20.83
CA ALA A 280 0.57 9.55 -20.58
C ALA A 280 1.71 8.79 -19.89
N VAL A 281 2.97 9.20 -20.15
CA VAL A 281 4.17 8.56 -19.59
C VAL A 281 5.12 9.61 -19.01
N LEU A 282 5.85 9.22 -17.97
CA LEU A 282 6.89 10.02 -17.35
C LEU A 282 8.08 9.10 -17.00
N PRO A 283 9.33 9.44 -17.38
CA PRO A 283 10.50 8.69 -16.95
C PRO A 283 10.69 8.81 -15.42
N ALA A 284 11.35 7.83 -14.83
CA ALA A 284 11.75 7.90 -13.44
C ALA A 284 12.84 8.97 -13.22
N PHE A 285 12.96 9.45 -11.99
CA PHE A 285 14.12 10.23 -11.58
C PHE A 285 15.34 9.31 -11.42
N GLU A 286 16.47 9.69 -11.97
CA GLU A 286 17.75 9.01 -11.73
C GLU A 286 18.28 9.39 -10.35
N VAL A 287 18.30 8.43 -9.43
CA VAL A 287 18.78 8.62 -8.06
C VAL A 287 19.66 7.45 -7.62
N PRO A 288 20.61 7.65 -6.71
CA PRO A 288 21.30 6.55 -6.04
C PRO A 288 20.29 5.71 -5.25
N VAL A 289 20.18 4.42 -5.57
CA VAL A 289 19.26 3.50 -4.90
C VAL A 289 19.99 2.80 -3.77
N VAL A 290 19.53 3.02 -2.54
CA VAL A 290 19.95 2.29 -1.33
C VAL A 290 19.02 1.10 -1.11
N ASP A 291 17.69 1.33 -1.20
CA ASP A 291 16.66 0.33 -0.96
C ASP A 291 15.37 0.76 -1.67
N SER A 292 14.85 -0.07 -2.56
CA SER A 292 13.62 0.24 -3.30
C SER A 292 12.32 -0.13 -2.54
N THR A 293 12.44 -0.72 -1.34
CA THR A 293 11.28 -1.11 -0.53
C THR A 293 10.45 0.12 -0.16
N GLY A 294 9.14 0.05 -0.41
CA GLY A 294 8.22 1.15 -0.11
C GLY A 294 8.23 2.32 -1.11
N ALA A 295 9.03 2.27 -2.20
CA ALA A 295 9.01 3.31 -3.24
C ALA A 295 7.64 3.46 -3.89
N GLY A 296 6.96 2.34 -4.17
CA GLY A 296 5.58 2.31 -4.67
C GLY A 296 4.57 2.90 -3.68
N ASP A 297 4.79 2.68 -2.37
CA ASP A 297 3.95 3.23 -1.31
C ASP A 297 4.17 4.74 -1.18
N GLY A 298 5.44 5.20 -1.27
CA GLY A 298 5.79 6.62 -1.30
C GLY A 298 5.21 7.34 -2.51
N PHE A 299 5.25 6.71 -3.68
CA PHE A 299 4.57 7.20 -4.88
C PHE A 299 3.07 7.34 -4.64
N LEU A 300 2.40 6.32 -4.12
CA LEU A 300 0.95 6.36 -3.86
C LEU A 300 0.59 7.40 -2.82
N ALA A 301 1.38 7.55 -1.76
CA ALA A 301 1.20 8.60 -0.76
C ALA A 301 1.29 9.99 -1.40
N GLY A 302 2.28 10.24 -2.25
CA GLY A 302 2.43 11.49 -3.01
C GLY A 302 1.26 11.75 -3.95
N LEU A 303 0.79 10.74 -4.67
CA LEU A 303 -0.36 10.88 -5.57
C LEU A 303 -1.64 11.18 -4.78
N LEU A 304 -1.95 10.45 -3.71
CA LEU A 304 -3.12 10.69 -2.88
C LEU A 304 -3.07 12.07 -2.19
N HIS A 305 -1.87 12.53 -1.79
CA HIS A 305 -1.69 13.90 -1.30
C HIS A 305 -2.15 14.93 -2.33
N CYS A 306 -1.69 14.82 -3.58
CA CYS A 306 -2.11 15.71 -4.67
C CYS A 306 -3.63 15.61 -4.95
N LEU A 307 -4.19 14.39 -4.95
CA LEU A 307 -5.63 14.16 -5.18
C LEU A 307 -6.51 14.69 -4.04
N CYS A 308 -6.00 14.72 -2.81
CA CYS A 308 -6.68 15.37 -1.69
C CYS A 308 -6.67 16.90 -1.82
N ALA A 309 -5.57 17.46 -2.30
CA ALA A 309 -5.46 18.90 -2.55
C ALA A 309 -6.30 19.34 -3.76
N GLU A 310 -6.30 18.54 -4.84
CA GLU A 310 -6.98 18.88 -6.11
C GLU A 310 -7.76 17.66 -6.66
N PRO A 311 -8.99 17.42 -6.22
CA PRO A 311 -9.81 16.29 -6.70
C PRO A 311 -10.12 16.30 -8.21
N ALA A 312 -10.05 17.46 -8.85
CA ALA A 312 -10.26 17.62 -10.29
C ALA A 312 -9.18 16.91 -11.14
N LEU A 313 -8.05 16.52 -10.56
CA LEU A 313 -6.97 15.79 -11.27
C LEU A 313 -7.46 14.52 -11.95
N LEU A 314 -8.45 13.82 -11.38
CA LEU A 314 -9.03 12.61 -11.98
C LEU A 314 -10.22 12.88 -12.91
N ALA A 315 -10.58 14.13 -13.17
CA ALA A 315 -11.73 14.51 -14.00
C ALA A 315 -11.31 15.51 -15.08
N ASP A 316 -11.35 16.80 -14.74
CA ASP A 316 -11.30 17.89 -15.73
C ASP A 316 -9.98 18.69 -15.68
N ALA A 317 -8.98 18.24 -14.92
CA ALA A 317 -7.71 18.93 -14.83
C ALA A 317 -6.94 18.85 -16.17
N PRO A 318 -6.31 19.94 -16.60
CA PRO A 318 -5.52 19.92 -17.81
C PRO A 318 -4.32 18.97 -17.68
N PRO A 319 -3.83 18.37 -18.79
CA PRO A 319 -2.78 17.35 -18.78
C PRO A 319 -1.51 17.76 -18.04
N TRP A 320 -1.13 19.04 -18.08
CA TRP A 320 0.07 19.52 -17.38
C TRP A 320 -0.06 19.43 -15.84
N ARG A 321 -1.28 19.63 -15.29
CA ARG A 321 -1.53 19.44 -13.85
C ARG A 321 -1.48 17.98 -13.44
N GLN A 322 -2.08 17.10 -14.24
CA GLN A 322 -1.97 15.65 -14.02
C GLN A 322 -0.50 15.21 -14.05
N ARG A 323 0.26 15.69 -15.04
CA ARG A 323 1.70 15.43 -15.14
C ARG A 323 2.47 15.94 -13.92
N ALA A 324 2.15 17.14 -13.41
CA ALA A 324 2.78 17.70 -12.22
C ALA A 324 2.49 16.85 -10.97
N ALA A 325 1.26 16.37 -10.79
CA ALA A 325 0.90 15.48 -9.68
C ALA A 325 1.62 14.13 -9.76
N ILE A 326 1.70 13.53 -10.95
CA ILE A 326 2.46 12.28 -11.16
C ILE A 326 3.95 12.52 -10.90
N ARG A 327 4.52 13.64 -11.35
CA ARG A 327 5.91 13.99 -11.12
C ARG A 327 6.21 14.17 -9.64
N PHE A 328 5.29 14.78 -8.87
CA PHE A 328 5.39 14.88 -7.42
C PHE A 328 5.38 13.48 -6.76
N ALA A 329 4.49 12.61 -7.20
CA ALA A 329 4.43 11.24 -6.73
C ALA A 329 5.72 10.45 -7.06
N CYS A 330 6.28 10.61 -8.26
CA CYS A 330 7.58 10.03 -8.64
C CYS A 330 8.71 10.52 -7.73
N ALA A 331 8.73 11.82 -7.39
CA ALA A 331 9.74 12.38 -6.49
C ALA A 331 9.64 11.77 -5.08
N CYS A 332 8.41 11.53 -4.58
CA CYS A 332 8.22 10.83 -3.30
C CYS A 332 8.82 9.40 -3.35
N GLY A 333 8.53 8.63 -4.40
CA GLY A 333 9.10 7.29 -4.57
C GLY A 333 10.61 7.29 -4.72
N ALA A 334 11.16 8.24 -5.49
CA ALA A 334 12.61 8.40 -5.68
C ALA A 334 13.34 8.73 -4.37
N LEU A 335 12.77 9.60 -3.54
CA LEU A 335 13.32 9.94 -2.22
C LEU A 335 13.29 8.74 -1.27
N VAL A 336 12.26 7.90 -1.32
CA VAL A 336 12.22 6.65 -0.54
C VAL A 336 13.36 5.74 -0.95
N CYS A 337 13.67 5.60 -2.23
CA CYS A 337 14.77 4.76 -2.71
C CYS A 337 16.15 5.15 -2.18
N GLN A 338 16.34 6.37 -1.71
CA GLN A 338 17.64 6.86 -1.21
C GLN A 338 17.90 6.51 0.25
N GLY A 339 16.94 5.93 0.95
CA GLY A 339 17.07 5.48 2.33
C GLY A 339 16.85 4.00 2.51
N SER A 340 17.06 3.48 3.71
CA SER A 340 16.84 2.07 4.04
C SER A 340 15.48 1.86 4.69
N GLY A 341 14.74 0.85 4.26
CA GLY A 341 13.39 0.52 4.72
C GLY A 341 12.29 1.35 4.05
N ALA A 342 11.03 1.05 4.38
CA ALA A 342 9.87 1.62 3.69
C ALA A 342 9.26 2.84 4.38
N ILE A 343 9.41 2.97 5.70
CA ILE A 343 8.76 4.03 6.52
C ILE A 343 9.70 5.19 6.80
N ASP A 344 10.94 4.90 7.22
CA ASP A 344 11.88 5.93 7.65
C ASP A 344 12.27 6.91 6.53
N PRO A 345 12.52 6.47 5.29
CA PRO A 345 12.88 7.37 4.20
C PRO A 345 11.70 8.13 3.59
N GLN A 346 10.46 7.90 4.01
CA GLN A 346 9.30 8.67 3.50
C GLN A 346 9.55 10.18 3.63
N PRO A 347 9.46 10.97 2.54
CA PRO A 347 9.84 12.37 2.56
C PRO A 347 8.83 13.26 3.27
N ARG A 348 9.29 14.40 3.79
CA ARG A 348 8.44 15.52 4.17
C ARG A 348 8.16 16.39 2.93
N LEU A 349 7.07 17.15 2.94
CA LEU A 349 6.67 18.02 1.84
C LEU A 349 7.82 18.90 1.33
N ALA A 350 8.48 19.61 2.23
CA ALA A 350 9.61 20.49 1.88
C ALA A 350 10.78 19.75 1.21
N ALA A 351 11.00 18.46 1.54
CA ALA A 351 12.04 17.67 0.88
C ALA A 351 11.64 17.30 -0.55
N VAL A 352 10.36 17.03 -0.79
CA VAL A 352 9.85 16.77 -2.15
C VAL A 352 9.93 18.03 -3.01
N GLU A 353 9.53 19.17 -2.47
CA GLU A 353 9.61 20.47 -3.16
C GLU A 353 11.06 20.80 -3.54
N ALA A 354 12.00 20.72 -2.58
CA ALA A 354 13.42 20.95 -2.83
C ALA A 354 14.01 19.96 -3.87
N PHE A 355 13.56 18.69 -3.83
CA PHE A 355 14.00 17.70 -4.83
C PHE A 355 13.48 18.06 -6.22
N LEU A 356 12.23 18.50 -6.36
CA LEU A 356 11.65 18.91 -7.63
C LEU A 356 12.30 20.17 -8.20
N ASP A 357 12.68 21.12 -7.35
CA ASP A 357 13.41 22.33 -7.76
C ASP A 357 14.81 22.02 -8.28
N ALA A 358 15.45 20.99 -7.69
CA ALA A 358 16.78 20.54 -8.15
C ALA A 358 16.74 19.68 -9.42
N HIS A 359 15.58 19.19 -9.81
CA HIS A 359 15.37 18.34 -10.99
C HIS A 359 14.26 18.93 -11.86
N PRO A 360 14.48 20.02 -12.58
CA PRO A 360 13.46 20.78 -13.34
C PRO A 360 12.82 19.99 -14.50
#